data_0fa46bac7226932f556e6fd01fa2a17a
#
_entry.id   0fa46bac7226932f556e6fd01fa2a17a
#
_cell.length_a   1.000
_cell.length_b   1.000
_cell.length_c   1.000
_cell.angle_alpha   90.00
_cell.angle_beta   90.00
_cell.angle_gamma   90.00
#
_symmetry.space_group_name_H-M   'P 1'
#
loop_
_entity.id
_entity.type
_entity.pdbx_description
1 polymer ?
#
loop_
_entity_poly.entity_id
_entity_poly.type
_entity_poly.pdbx_seq_one_letter_code
_entity_poly.pdbx_strand_id
1 'polypeptide(L)'
;YKPFAQTKPAMCVFEYVYFARPDSRIFGGKAVYSIRKAFGRQLAQESRVDADIVIPVPDSGVPAALGYSEGSGFPFETGLIRNHYVGRTFIEPEQSIRHFGVKVKLNAVPEVLEGKRVVVVDDSLVRGTTSRKIVKMLRHAGAKEVHMRISSPPIVSPCFYGIDTPTKKELIASSHTTEEIRKYITADSLAYLSLDGMVKAAPGTPGQYCDACFTEQYPISFTRAEELQLGLFEAPR
;
A
#
# COMPACT_ATOMS: atom_id res chain seq x y z
N TYR A 1 -14.25 38.37 -7.93
CA TYR A 1 -14.75 38.20 -6.58
C TYR A 1 -14.08 36.97 -5.94
N LYS A 2 -13.33 37.16 -4.86
CA LYS A 2 -12.69 36.06 -4.11
C LYS A 2 -13.36 36.00 -2.73
N PRO A 3 -14.45 35.21 -2.55
CA PRO A 3 -15.24 35.20 -1.33
C PRO A 3 -14.53 34.57 -0.13
N PHE A 4 -13.42 33.86 -0.36
CA PHE A 4 -12.68 33.15 0.67
C PHE A 4 -11.21 33.65 0.72
N ALA A 5 -10.64 33.59 1.91
CA ALA A 5 -9.21 33.79 2.09
C ALA A 5 -8.42 32.75 1.25
N GLN A 6 -7.19 33.09 0.89
CA GLN A 6 -6.31 32.13 0.22
C GLN A 6 -6.09 30.94 1.18
N THR A 7 -6.50 29.76 0.76
CA THR A 7 -6.31 28.52 1.51
C THR A 7 -5.00 27.86 1.08
N LYS A 8 -4.32 27.24 2.03
CA LYS A 8 -3.15 26.41 1.74
C LYS A 8 -3.66 25.04 1.24
N PRO A 9 -3.35 24.63 0.02
CA PRO A 9 -3.82 23.33 -0.46
C PRO A 9 -3.16 22.18 0.31
N ALA A 10 -3.92 21.14 0.62
CA ALA A 10 -3.44 19.91 1.21
C ALA A 10 -4.00 18.73 0.42
N MET A 11 -3.36 18.41 -0.69
CA MET A 11 -3.79 17.35 -1.62
C MET A 11 -3.51 15.96 -1.01
N CYS A 12 -4.45 15.04 -1.09
CA CYS A 12 -4.27 13.70 -0.55
C CYS A 12 -3.15 12.94 -1.27
N VAL A 13 -2.05 12.64 -0.59
CA VAL A 13 -0.94 11.87 -1.18
C VAL A 13 -1.32 10.41 -1.44
N PHE A 14 -2.29 9.87 -0.72
CA PHE A 14 -2.76 8.50 -0.87
C PHE A 14 -3.44 8.23 -2.22
N GLU A 15 -3.88 9.28 -2.91
CA GLU A 15 -4.31 9.19 -4.29
C GLU A 15 -3.20 8.66 -5.21
N TYR A 16 -1.96 9.10 -5.01
CA TYR A 16 -0.81 8.54 -5.72
C TYR A 16 -0.49 7.11 -5.29
N VAL A 17 -0.75 6.75 -4.04
CA VAL A 17 -0.46 5.40 -3.54
C VAL A 17 -1.44 4.39 -4.14
N TYR A 18 -2.76 4.63 -4.00
CA TYR A 18 -3.76 3.61 -4.29
C TYR A 18 -4.99 4.10 -5.07
N PHE A 19 -5.68 5.19 -4.63
CA PHE A 19 -7.04 5.47 -5.07
C PHE A 19 -7.16 5.96 -6.50
N ALA A 20 -6.29 6.87 -6.94
CA ALA A 20 -6.34 7.34 -8.32
C ALA A 20 -5.97 6.22 -9.29
N ARG A 21 -6.65 6.16 -10.43
CA ARG A 21 -6.32 5.20 -11.48
C ARG A 21 -4.93 5.50 -12.06
N PRO A 22 -4.14 4.47 -12.41
CA PRO A 22 -2.78 4.68 -12.93
C PRO A 22 -2.71 5.56 -14.19
N ASP A 23 -3.74 5.52 -15.03
CA ASP A 23 -3.86 6.31 -16.27
C ASP A 23 -4.32 7.77 -16.04
N SER A 24 -4.67 8.12 -14.79
CA SER A 24 -5.12 9.47 -14.44
C SER A 24 -3.96 10.45 -14.32
N ARG A 25 -4.28 11.74 -14.52
CA ARG A 25 -3.42 12.87 -14.21
C ARG A 25 -4.06 13.71 -13.13
N ILE A 26 -3.38 13.88 -12.01
CA ILE A 26 -3.89 14.61 -10.83
C ILE A 26 -2.86 15.65 -10.37
N PHE A 27 -3.28 16.59 -9.52
CA PHE A 27 -2.43 17.54 -8.80
C PHE A 27 -1.35 18.21 -9.65
N GLY A 28 -1.76 18.92 -10.72
CA GLY A 28 -0.83 19.61 -11.60
C GLY A 28 -0.38 18.79 -12.83
N GLY A 29 -1.10 17.74 -13.16
CA GLY A 29 -0.99 17.07 -14.47
C GLY A 29 0.04 15.95 -14.54
N LYS A 30 0.62 15.52 -13.43
CA LYS A 30 1.50 14.34 -13.41
C LYS A 30 0.69 13.05 -13.48
N ALA A 31 1.15 12.11 -14.29
CA ALA A 31 0.52 10.80 -14.42
C ALA A 31 0.76 9.96 -13.16
N VAL A 32 -0.30 9.40 -12.58
CA VAL A 32 -0.25 8.56 -11.39
C VAL A 32 0.68 7.36 -11.58
N TYR A 33 0.64 6.73 -12.75
CA TYR A 33 1.53 5.63 -13.12
C TYR A 33 3.02 5.99 -12.93
N SER A 34 3.42 7.16 -13.46
CA SER A 34 4.82 7.60 -13.37
C SER A 34 5.27 7.87 -11.93
N ILE A 35 4.35 8.37 -11.09
CA ILE A 35 4.64 8.64 -9.67
C ILE A 35 4.77 7.32 -8.90
N ARG A 36 3.85 6.36 -9.07
CA ARG A 36 3.98 5.02 -8.45
C ARG A 36 5.29 4.34 -8.86
N LYS A 37 5.67 4.48 -10.11
CA LYS A 37 6.95 3.96 -10.61
C LYS A 37 8.15 4.67 -9.93
N ALA A 38 8.06 5.99 -9.71
CA ALA A 38 9.08 6.74 -8.96
C ALA A 38 9.15 6.28 -7.48
N PHE A 39 8.02 5.99 -6.84
CA PHE A 39 7.97 5.41 -5.49
C PHE A 39 8.71 4.06 -5.45
N GLY A 40 8.50 3.20 -6.44
CA GLY A 40 9.23 1.93 -6.54
C GLY A 40 10.74 2.10 -6.69
N ARG A 41 11.20 3.02 -7.54
CA ARG A 41 12.63 3.32 -7.67
C ARG A 41 13.24 3.83 -6.38
N GLN A 42 12.55 4.75 -5.69
CA GLN A 42 13.00 5.28 -4.41
C GLN A 42 13.03 4.18 -3.34
N LEU A 43 12.01 3.33 -3.28
CA LEU A 43 11.95 2.18 -2.37
C LEU A 43 13.13 1.22 -2.60
N ALA A 44 13.54 0.98 -3.85
CA ALA A 44 14.70 0.15 -4.16
C ALA A 44 16.01 0.77 -3.66
N GLN A 45 16.14 2.10 -3.68
CA GLN A 45 17.30 2.80 -3.13
C GLN A 45 17.38 2.72 -1.60
N GLU A 46 16.22 2.81 -0.93
CA GLU A 46 16.13 2.80 0.53
C GLU A 46 16.23 1.40 1.14
N SER A 47 15.75 0.38 0.43
CA SER A 47 15.57 -0.95 1.01
C SER A 47 15.92 -2.09 0.06
N ARG A 48 17.07 -1.98 -0.60
CA ARG A 48 17.61 -3.07 -1.42
C ARG A 48 17.85 -4.31 -0.56
N VAL A 49 17.56 -5.47 -1.13
CA VAL A 49 17.84 -6.79 -0.54
C VAL A 49 18.41 -7.69 -1.64
N ASP A 50 19.13 -8.72 -1.26
CA ASP A 50 19.61 -9.70 -2.22
C ASP A 50 18.45 -10.62 -2.64
N ALA A 51 18.13 -10.61 -3.92
CA ALA A 51 16.98 -11.34 -4.49
C ALA A 51 17.24 -11.74 -5.95
N ASP A 52 16.41 -12.63 -6.46
CA ASP A 52 16.52 -13.13 -7.82
C ASP A 52 15.51 -12.45 -8.76
N ILE A 53 14.33 -12.11 -8.25
CA ILE A 53 13.24 -11.50 -9.03
C ILE A 53 12.42 -10.50 -8.21
N VAL A 54 11.73 -9.60 -8.91
CA VAL A 54 10.72 -8.69 -8.37
C VAL A 54 9.36 -9.04 -8.94
N ILE A 55 8.37 -9.20 -8.08
CA ILE A 55 6.98 -9.43 -8.49
C ILE A 55 6.04 -8.40 -7.88
N PRO A 56 4.96 -8.00 -8.57
CA PRO A 56 3.94 -7.14 -8.01
C PRO A 56 2.88 -7.91 -7.22
N VAL A 57 2.22 -7.26 -6.28
CA VAL A 57 0.86 -7.62 -5.91
C VAL A 57 -0.09 -6.95 -6.93
N PRO A 58 -0.78 -7.72 -7.79
CA PRO A 58 -1.60 -7.15 -8.83
C PRO A 58 -2.94 -6.62 -8.28
N ASP A 59 -3.54 -5.55 -8.84
CA ASP A 59 -3.01 -4.78 -9.99
C ASP A 59 -2.26 -3.52 -9.51
N SER A 60 -2.52 -3.08 -8.28
CA SER A 60 -2.07 -1.78 -7.71
C SER A 60 -0.56 -1.67 -7.54
N GLY A 61 0.11 -2.77 -7.19
CA GLY A 61 1.56 -2.83 -7.00
C GLY A 61 2.37 -2.84 -8.31
N VAL A 62 1.74 -3.05 -9.47
CA VAL A 62 2.47 -3.23 -10.74
C VAL A 62 3.40 -2.06 -11.10
N PRO A 63 2.95 -0.79 -11.08
CA PRO A 63 3.85 0.31 -11.44
C PRO A 63 5.03 0.47 -10.46
N ALA A 64 4.77 0.28 -9.17
CA ALA A 64 5.82 0.37 -8.14
C ALA A 64 6.82 -0.78 -8.27
N ALA A 65 6.38 -2.01 -8.57
CA ALA A 65 7.26 -3.15 -8.80
C ALA A 65 8.16 -2.96 -10.03
N LEU A 66 7.62 -2.39 -11.12
CA LEU A 66 8.42 -1.99 -12.28
C LEU A 66 9.48 -0.96 -11.89
N GLY A 67 9.10 0.04 -11.09
CA GLY A 67 10.05 1.02 -10.57
C GLY A 67 11.12 0.41 -9.67
N TYR A 68 10.75 -0.52 -8.80
CA TYR A 68 11.68 -1.25 -7.94
C TYR A 68 12.66 -2.11 -8.77
N SER A 69 12.16 -2.82 -9.78
CA SER A 69 12.99 -3.58 -10.72
C SER A 69 14.03 -2.69 -11.42
N GLU A 70 13.61 -1.54 -11.94
CA GLU A 70 14.52 -0.55 -12.56
C GLU A 70 15.57 -0.03 -11.58
N GLY A 71 15.18 0.26 -10.33
CA GLY A 71 16.07 0.82 -9.31
C GLY A 71 17.04 -0.20 -8.71
N SER A 72 16.64 -1.47 -8.63
CA SER A 72 17.43 -2.56 -8.06
C SER A 72 18.26 -3.32 -9.09
N GLY A 73 17.84 -3.33 -10.37
CA GLY A 73 18.41 -4.13 -11.43
C GLY A 73 17.94 -5.59 -11.46
N PHE A 74 17.02 -5.98 -10.57
CA PHE A 74 16.45 -7.33 -10.59
C PHE A 74 15.36 -7.46 -11.66
N PRO A 75 15.24 -8.61 -12.36
CA PRO A 75 14.20 -8.82 -13.37
C PRO A 75 12.80 -8.75 -12.74
N PHE A 76 11.89 -8.12 -13.48
CA PHE A 76 10.46 -8.09 -13.16
C PHE A 76 9.79 -9.34 -13.72
N GLU A 77 9.01 -10.04 -12.89
CA GLU A 77 8.27 -11.23 -13.27
C GLU A 77 6.83 -11.20 -12.75
N THR A 78 5.94 -11.94 -13.40
CA THR A 78 4.54 -12.08 -13.01
C THR A 78 4.36 -13.32 -12.13
N GLY A 79 4.83 -13.26 -10.88
CA GLY A 79 4.74 -14.38 -9.92
C GLY A 79 3.37 -14.54 -9.27
N LEU A 80 2.50 -13.52 -9.37
CA LEU A 80 1.10 -13.53 -8.91
C LEU A 80 0.18 -13.11 -10.04
N ILE A 81 -0.88 -13.87 -10.27
CA ILE A 81 -1.92 -13.58 -11.24
C ILE A 81 -3.24 -13.34 -10.54
N ARG A 82 -3.94 -12.26 -10.94
CA ARG A 82 -5.28 -11.96 -10.47
C ARG A 82 -6.32 -12.69 -11.32
N ASN A 83 -7.26 -13.35 -10.66
CA ASN A 83 -8.43 -13.91 -11.32
C ASN A 83 -9.48 -12.80 -11.52
N HIS A 84 -9.67 -12.36 -12.75
CA HIS A 84 -10.61 -11.31 -13.12
C HIS A 84 -12.08 -11.74 -13.07
N TYR A 85 -12.37 -13.04 -13.05
CA TYR A 85 -13.74 -13.57 -12.97
C TYR A 85 -14.33 -13.53 -11.55
N VAL A 86 -13.53 -13.22 -10.54
CA VAL A 86 -13.96 -13.09 -9.14
C VAL A 86 -14.16 -11.64 -8.78
N GLY A 87 -15.37 -11.23 -8.45
CA GLY A 87 -15.72 -9.87 -8.06
C GLY A 87 -15.07 -9.39 -6.75
N ARG A 88 -15.38 -8.17 -6.30
CA ARG A 88 -14.87 -7.62 -5.05
C ARG A 88 -15.44 -8.37 -3.84
N THR A 89 -14.59 -9.04 -3.05
CA THR A 89 -14.99 -9.80 -1.85
C THR A 89 -15.28 -8.94 -0.62
N PHE A 90 -15.25 -7.61 -0.74
CA PHE A 90 -15.58 -6.69 0.38
C PHE A 90 -17.07 -6.65 0.75
N ILE A 91 -17.93 -7.16 -0.13
CA ILE A 91 -19.40 -7.10 0.00
C ILE A 91 -19.94 -8.39 0.63
N GLU A 92 -19.12 -9.40 0.90
CA GLU A 92 -19.57 -10.67 1.47
C GLU A 92 -19.57 -10.63 3.00
N PRO A 93 -20.70 -10.98 3.66
CA PRO A 93 -20.92 -10.75 5.11
C PRO A 93 -20.08 -11.66 6.01
N GLU A 94 -19.69 -12.85 5.58
CA GLU A 94 -19.01 -13.82 6.43
C GLU A 94 -17.48 -13.84 6.29
N GLN A 95 -16.80 -13.94 7.44
CA GLN A 95 -15.33 -13.98 7.52
C GLN A 95 -14.73 -15.23 6.84
N SER A 96 -15.42 -16.37 6.88
CA SER A 96 -15.06 -17.61 6.20
C SER A 96 -15.02 -17.47 4.69
N ILE A 97 -16.02 -16.80 4.12
CA ILE A 97 -16.16 -16.52 2.68
C ILE A 97 -15.07 -15.52 2.22
N ARG A 98 -14.75 -14.51 3.04
CA ARG A 98 -13.63 -13.60 2.79
C ARG A 98 -12.27 -14.31 2.76
N HIS A 99 -12.07 -15.35 3.59
CA HIS A 99 -10.85 -16.16 3.56
C HIS A 99 -10.72 -16.99 2.29
N PHE A 100 -11.81 -17.57 1.81
CA PHE A 100 -11.86 -18.29 0.55
C PHE A 100 -11.68 -17.35 -0.65
N GLY A 101 -12.33 -16.18 -0.62
CA GLY A 101 -12.28 -15.18 -1.69
C GLY A 101 -10.88 -14.64 -2.03
N VAL A 102 -9.94 -14.55 -1.06
CA VAL A 102 -8.55 -14.15 -1.36
C VAL A 102 -7.80 -15.26 -2.09
N LYS A 103 -8.02 -16.54 -1.75
CA LYS A 103 -7.43 -17.67 -2.50
C LYS A 103 -7.94 -17.77 -3.95
N VAL A 104 -9.18 -17.33 -4.18
CA VAL A 104 -9.76 -17.36 -5.53
C VAL A 104 -9.34 -16.14 -6.37
N LYS A 105 -8.93 -15.03 -5.72
CA LYS A 105 -8.54 -13.78 -6.40
C LYS A 105 -7.12 -13.76 -6.91
N LEU A 106 -6.20 -14.38 -6.18
CA LEU A 106 -4.77 -14.38 -6.50
C LEU A 106 -4.27 -15.81 -6.59
N ASN A 107 -3.52 -16.11 -7.63
CA ASN A 107 -2.85 -17.38 -7.82
C ASN A 107 -1.35 -17.13 -8.01
N ALA A 108 -0.53 -17.90 -7.31
CA ALA A 108 0.91 -17.92 -7.52
C ALA A 108 1.26 -18.73 -8.79
N VAL A 109 2.35 -18.35 -9.45
CA VAL A 109 2.90 -19.05 -10.62
C VAL A 109 4.14 -19.84 -10.17
N PRO A 110 4.03 -21.16 -9.89
CA PRO A 110 5.15 -21.94 -9.34
C PRO A 110 6.40 -21.92 -10.23
N GLU A 111 6.23 -21.99 -11.54
CA GLU A 111 7.34 -21.94 -12.52
C GLU A 111 8.23 -20.69 -12.37
N VAL A 112 7.63 -19.56 -11.98
CA VAL A 112 8.35 -18.29 -11.74
C VAL A 112 9.02 -18.27 -10.38
N LEU A 113 8.44 -18.95 -9.38
CA LEU A 113 8.74 -18.77 -7.96
C LEU A 113 9.65 -19.83 -7.38
N GLU A 114 9.64 -21.05 -7.93
CA GLU A 114 10.33 -22.19 -7.34
C GLU A 114 11.84 -21.95 -7.18
N GLY A 115 12.32 -22.11 -5.95
CA GLY A 115 13.72 -21.91 -5.56
C GLY A 115 14.20 -20.46 -5.55
N LYS A 116 13.36 -19.46 -5.87
CA LYS A 116 13.74 -18.04 -5.98
C LYS A 116 13.62 -17.29 -4.67
N ARG A 117 14.51 -16.31 -4.49
CA ARG A 117 14.38 -15.23 -3.50
C ARG A 117 13.60 -14.11 -4.17
N VAL A 118 12.43 -13.78 -3.63
CA VAL A 118 11.43 -12.96 -4.29
C VAL A 118 11.23 -11.64 -3.55
N VAL A 119 11.39 -10.52 -4.23
CA VAL A 119 10.88 -9.23 -3.76
C VAL A 119 9.44 -9.09 -4.21
N VAL A 120 8.53 -8.92 -3.25
CA VAL A 120 7.11 -8.69 -3.50
C VAL A 120 6.79 -7.24 -3.21
N VAL A 121 6.36 -6.50 -4.23
CA VAL A 121 6.03 -5.08 -4.10
C VAL A 121 4.53 -4.90 -4.05
N ASP A 122 4.05 -4.27 -2.96
CA ASP A 122 2.65 -3.87 -2.77
C ASP A 122 2.56 -2.35 -2.59
N ASP A 123 1.38 -1.77 -2.77
CA ASP A 123 1.15 -0.34 -2.59
C ASP A 123 1.12 0.08 -1.12
N SER A 124 0.42 -0.68 -0.29
CA SER A 124 0.16 -0.36 1.12
C SER A 124 -0.10 -1.61 1.95
N LEU A 125 0.15 -1.52 3.27
CA LEU A 125 -0.14 -2.58 4.21
C LEU A 125 -1.02 -2.02 5.33
N VAL A 126 -2.27 -2.48 5.41
CA VAL A 126 -3.28 -1.96 6.36
C VAL A 126 -3.41 -2.87 7.57
N ARG A 127 -4.03 -4.05 7.41
CA ARG A 127 -4.23 -5.04 8.48
C ARG A 127 -3.21 -6.19 8.49
N GLY A 128 -2.41 -6.31 7.45
CA GLY A 128 -1.42 -7.38 7.26
C GLY A 128 -2.01 -8.77 6.92
N THR A 129 -3.32 -8.96 7.04
CA THR A 129 -3.97 -10.26 6.78
C THR A 129 -3.83 -10.73 5.34
N THR A 130 -3.95 -9.82 4.38
CA THR A 130 -3.77 -10.09 2.94
C THR A 130 -2.30 -10.41 2.65
N SER A 131 -1.37 -9.60 3.13
CA SER A 131 0.07 -9.79 2.94
C SER A 131 0.53 -11.13 3.52
N ARG A 132 0.03 -11.52 4.70
CA ARG A 132 0.30 -12.83 5.31
C ARG A 132 -0.17 -14.00 4.42
N LYS A 133 -1.33 -13.87 3.79
CA LYS A 133 -1.84 -14.90 2.86
C LYS A 133 -1.00 -14.97 1.59
N ILE A 134 -0.58 -13.81 1.06
CA ILE A 134 0.30 -13.74 -0.11
C ILE A 134 1.64 -14.41 0.20
N VAL A 135 2.29 -14.06 1.31
CA VAL A 135 3.57 -14.68 1.69
C VAL A 135 3.44 -16.21 1.81
N LYS A 136 2.40 -16.70 2.48
CA LYS A 136 2.13 -18.14 2.57
C LYS A 136 1.90 -18.78 1.20
N MET A 137 1.16 -18.13 0.31
CA MET A 137 0.90 -18.61 -1.03
C MET A 137 2.19 -18.75 -1.85
N LEU A 138 3.07 -17.73 -1.80
CA LEU A 138 4.37 -17.75 -2.48
C LEU A 138 5.29 -18.85 -1.95
N ARG A 139 5.31 -19.04 -0.63
CA ARG A 139 6.06 -20.14 -0.01
C ARG A 139 5.55 -21.53 -0.46
N HIS A 140 4.24 -21.72 -0.51
CA HIS A 140 3.65 -22.96 -1.02
C HIS A 140 3.95 -23.20 -2.51
N ALA A 141 4.17 -22.14 -3.27
CA ALA A 141 4.58 -22.21 -4.67
C ALA A 141 6.11 -22.38 -4.85
N GLY A 142 6.86 -22.62 -3.76
CA GLY A 142 8.27 -22.96 -3.81
C GLY A 142 9.23 -21.78 -3.70
N ALA A 143 8.77 -20.56 -3.36
CA ALA A 143 9.67 -19.43 -3.11
C ALA A 143 10.60 -19.71 -1.93
N LYS A 144 11.90 -19.54 -2.12
CA LYS A 144 12.94 -19.76 -1.11
C LYS A 144 12.91 -18.68 -0.03
N GLU A 145 12.83 -17.43 -0.46
CA GLU A 145 12.71 -16.25 0.41
C GLU A 145 11.65 -15.30 -0.14
N VAL A 146 10.94 -14.60 0.76
CA VAL A 146 9.91 -13.62 0.42
C VAL A 146 10.16 -12.31 1.15
N HIS A 147 10.56 -11.29 0.41
CA HIS A 147 10.88 -9.96 0.90
C HIS A 147 9.78 -8.97 0.52
N MET A 148 8.98 -8.55 1.50
CA MET A 148 7.90 -7.57 1.26
C MET A 148 8.44 -6.15 1.19
N ARG A 149 8.02 -5.41 0.17
CA ARG A 149 8.36 -4.00 -0.06
C ARG A 149 7.08 -3.21 -0.31
N ILE A 150 6.80 -2.26 0.56
CA ILE A 150 5.58 -1.46 0.52
C ILE A 150 5.92 -0.07 -0.02
N SER A 151 5.29 0.32 -1.13
CA SER A 151 5.60 1.57 -1.82
C SER A 151 4.91 2.80 -1.21
N SER A 152 4.50 2.70 0.05
CA SER A 152 4.05 3.80 0.91
C SER A 152 4.69 3.71 2.29
N PRO A 153 4.65 4.78 3.11
CA PRO A 153 4.95 4.70 4.53
C PRO A 153 3.93 3.84 5.29
N PRO A 154 4.23 3.43 6.54
CA PRO A 154 3.27 2.75 7.41
C PRO A 154 2.02 3.60 7.63
N ILE A 155 0.83 2.99 7.50
CA ILE A 155 -0.44 3.66 7.78
C ILE A 155 -0.72 3.54 9.27
N VAL A 156 -0.62 4.65 10.00
CA VAL A 156 -0.73 4.69 11.47
C VAL A 156 -2.03 5.31 11.96
N SER A 157 -2.75 6.03 11.08
CA SER A 157 -3.96 6.75 11.44
C SER A 157 -5.05 6.66 10.38
N PRO A 158 -6.35 6.65 10.76
CA PRO A 158 -7.46 6.65 9.81
C PRO A 158 -7.55 7.98 9.06
N CYS A 159 -8.25 7.99 7.93
CA CYS A 159 -8.58 9.21 7.19
C CYS A 159 -9.93 9.77 7.65
N PHE A 160 -9.99 11.09 7.89
CA PHE A 160 -11.24 11.81 8.20
C PHE A 160 -11.77 12.66 7.02
N TYR A 161 -11.13 12.56 5.84
CA TYR A 161 -11.43 13.39 4.68
C TYR A 161 -12.05 12.64 3.49
N GLY A 162 -12.52 11.40 3.73
CA GLY A 162 -13.29 10.65 2.73
C GLY A 162 -12.61 9.42 2.12
N ILE A 163 -11.37 9.11 2.50
CA ILE A 163 -10.78 7.82 2.18
C ILE A 163 -11.32 6.79 3.18
N ASP A 164 -11.93 5.73 2.69
CA ASP A 164 -12.43 4.63 3.53
C ASP A 164 -11.25 3.82 4.09
N THR A 165 -10.78 4.22 5.26
CA THR A 165 -9.76 3.53 6.03
C THR A 165 -10.38 2.91 7.28
N PRO A 166 -9.89 1.74 7.72
CA PRO A 166 -10.39 1.11 8.94
C PRO A 166 -10.05 1.96 10.19
N THR A 167 -10.68 1.62 11.30
CA THR A 167 -10.40 2.25 12.59
C THR A 167 -8.92 2.12 12.98
N LYS A 168 -8.40 3.02 13.80
CA LYS A 168 -7.00 3.02 14.24
C LYS A 168 -6.57 1.68 14.83
N LYS A 169 -7.48 0.98 15.55
CA LYS A 169 -7.22 -0.34 16.15
C LYS A 169 -6.98 -1.45 15.12
N GLU A 170 -7.51 -1.29 13.93
CA GLU A 170 -7.34 -2.27 12.84
C GLU A 170 -6.12 -1.98 11.95
N LEU A 171 -5.50 -0.80 12.10
CA LEU A 171 -4.27 -0.44 11.41
C LEU A 171 -3.10 -1.09 12.13
N ILE A 172 -2.50 -2.12 11.55
CA ILE A 172 -1.45 -2.90 12.22
C ILE A 172 -0.25 -2.03 12.61
N ALA A 173 0.12 -1.06 11.77
CA ALA A 173 1.24 -0.15 12.03
C ALA A 173 0.94 0.93 13.09
N SER A 174 -0.31 1.05 13.57
CA SER A 174 -0.65 1.96 14.68
C SER A 174 -0.14 1.47 16.04
N SER A 175 0.12 0.16 16.17
CA SER A 175 0.44 -0.49 17.45
C SER A 175 1.62 -1.47 17.37
N HIS A 176 2.10 -1.81 16.18
CA HIS A 176 3.18 -2.77 15.98
C HIS A 176 4.34 -2.15 15.20
N THR A 177 5.55 -2.52 15.58
CA THR A 177 6.77 -2.18 14.85
C THR A 177 6.86 -2.91 13.52
N THR A 178 7.67 -2.42 12.59
CA THR A 178 7.92 -3.09 11.30
C THR A 178 8.38 -4.53 11.48
N GLU A 179 9.20 -4.81 12.52
CA GLU A 179 9.69 -6.17 12.78
C GLU A 179 8.59 -7.11 13.31
N GLU A 180 7.70 -6.62 14.16
CA GLU A 180 6.52 -7.39 14.62
C GLU A 180 5.56 -7.69 13.45
N ILE A 181 5.33 -6.69 12.58
CA ILE A 181 4.54 -6.86 11.36
C ILE A 181 5.19 -7.88 10.44
N ARG A 182 6.51 -7.81 10.23
CA ARG A 182 7.26 -8.80 9.44
C ARG A 182 7.03 -10.22 9.96
N LYS A 183 7.17 -10.42 11.27
CA LYS A 183 6.92 -11.72 11.93
C LYS A 183 5.48 -12.18 11.74
N TYR A 184 4.52 -11.27 11.91
CA TYR A 184 3.10 -11.57 11.73
C TYR A 184 2.78 -12.04 10.31
N ILE A 185 3.30 -11.34 9.29
CA ILE A 185 3.09 -11.72 7.89
C ILE A 185 3.98 -12.88 7.44
N THR A 186 4.93 -13.32 8.26
CA THR A 186 5.88 -14.42 8.01
C THR A 186 6.84 -14.19 6.84
N ALA A 187 7.18 -12.92 6.56
CA ALA A 187 8.15 -12.56 5.54
C ALA A 187 9.60 -12.63 6.05
N ASP A 188 10.57 -12.85 5.16
CA ASP A 188 12.01 -12.83 5.51
C ASP A 188 12.49 -11.41 5.78
N SER A 189 11.96 -10.42 5.07
CA SER A 189 12.12 -9.01 5.40
C SER A 189 10.89 -8.19 5.02
N LEU A 190 10.72 -7.06 5.69
CA LEU A 190 9.68 -6.06 5.40
C LEU A 190 10.32 -4.67 5.43
N ALA A 191 10.07 -3.87 4.41
CA ALA A 191 10.40 -2.45 4.42
C ALA A 191 9.29 -1.63 3.75
N TYR A 192 9.16 -0.40 4.19
CA TYR A 192 8.27 0.61 3.66
C TYR A 192 9.08 1.70 2.99
N LEU A 193 8.47 2.37 2.02
CA LEU A 193 9.00 3.64 1.51
C LEU A 193 8.97 4.66 2.65
N SER A 194 10.06 5.40 2.85
CA SER A 194 10.07 6.48 3.83
C SER A 194 9.15 7.63 3.41
N LEU A 195 8.65 8.41 4.37
CA LEU A 195 7.86 9.61 4.07
C LEU A 195 8.68 10.61 3.25
N ASP A 196 9.94 10.81 3.61
CA ASP A 196 10.86 11.69 2.88
C ASP A 196 11.09 11.20 1.45
N GLY A 197 11.27 9.90 1.26
CA GLY A 197 11.39 9.29 -0.06
C GLY A 197 10.13 9.44 -0.90
N MET A 198 8.96 9.30 -0.28
CA MET A 198 7.67 9.53 -0.95
C MET A 198 7.54 11.00 -1.40
N VAL A 199 7.80 11.96 -0.50
CA VAL A 199 7.73 13.40 -0.80
C VAL A 199 8.73 13.79 -1.89
N LYS A 200 9.95 13.24 -1.84
CA LYS A 200 11.00 13.46 -2.86
C LYS A 200 10.59 12.93 -4.23
N ALA A 201 9.91 11.80 -4.29
CA ALA A 201 9.48 11.17 -5.54
C ALA A 201 8.15 11.72 -6.06
N ALA A 202 7.32 12.32 -5.19
CA ALA A 202 6.07 12.95 -5.58
C ALA A 202 6.31 14.33 -6.24
N PRO A 203 5.43 14.78 -7.16
CA PRO A 203 5.54 16.09 -7.76
C PRO A 203 5.12 17.19 -6.77
N GLY A 204 5.72 18.39 -6.89
CA GLY A 204 5.36 19.55 -6.07
C GLY A 204 6.35 19.84 -4.95
N THR A 205 5.94 20.68 -4.01
CA THR A 205 6.78 21.09 -2.87
C THR A 205 6.34 20.41 -1.57
N PRO A 206 7.28 20.18 -0.64
CA PRO A 206 6.93 19.69 0.71
C PRO A 206 5.83 20.54 1.35
N GLY A 207 4.88 19.91 2.03
CA GLY A 207 3.75 20.57 2.68
C GLY A 207 2.55 20.90 1.78
N GLN A 208 2.55 20.49 0.52
CA GLN A 208 1.39 20.57 -0.36
C GLN A 208 0.46 19.34 -0.27
N TYR A 209 0.91 18.31 0.45
CA TYR A 209 0.15 17.09 0.58
C TYR A 209 -0.44 16.92 1.99
N CYS A 210 -1.62 16.32 2.03
CA CYS A 210 -2.12 15.68 3.23
C CYS A 210 -1.51 14.27 3.32
N ASP A 211 -0.74 14.03 4.35
CA ASP A 211 -0.08 12.76 4.68
C ASP A 211 -0.48 12.26 6.09
N ALA A 212 -1.61 12.75 6.58
CA ALA A 212 -2.09 12.51 7.95
C ALA A 212 -2.24 11.02 8.30
N CYS A 213 -2.57 10.16 7.31
CA CYS A 213 -2.64 8.71 7.52
C CYS A 213 -1.27 8.09 7.89
N PHE A 214 -0.16 8.76 7.58
CA PHE A 214 1.20 8.34 7.92
C PHE A 214 1.79 9.09 9.11
N THR A 215 1.33 10.33 9.39
CA THR A 215 1.96 11.27 10.35
C THR A 215 1.08 11.64 11.54
N GLU A 216 -0.21 11.38 11.49
CA GLU A 216 -1.25 11.90 12.41
C GLU A 216 -1.40 13.43 12.39
N GLN A 217 -0.75 14.12 11.45
CA GLN A 217 -0.83 15.57 11.31
C GLN A 217 -1.92 15.96 10.31
N TYR A 218 -3.10 16.21 10.80
CA TYR A 218 -4.25 16.57 9.95
C TYR A 218 -4.21 18.05 9.55
N PRO A 219 -4.46 18.39 8.28
CA PRO A 219 -4.52 19.79 7.81
C PRO A 219 -5.56 20.64 8.52
N ILE A 220 -6.63 20.04 8.99
CA ILE A 220 -7.66 20.68 9.82
C ILE A 220 -7.66 19.94 11.15
N SER A 221 -7.54 20.69 12.25
CA SER A 221 -7.62 20.12 13.59
C SER A 221 -9.07 19.71 13.91
N PHE A 222 -9.25 18.49 14.40
CA PHE A 222 -10.53 18.02 14.89
C PHE A 222 -10.65 18.30 16.39
N THR A 223 -11.83 18.77 16.81
CA THR A 223 -12.18 18.79 18.22
C THR A 223 -12.60 17.38 18.66
N ARG A 224 -12.38 17.05 19.93
CA ARG A 224 -12.78 15.73 20.49
C ARG A 224 -14.27 15.42 20.31
N ALA A 225 -15.11 16.45 20.18
CA ALA A 225 -16.55 16.33 19.91
C ALA A 225 -16.81 15.88 18.46
N GLU A 226 -16.00 16.35 17.49
CA GLU A 226 -16.09 15.95 16.09
C GLU A 226 -15.60 14.50 15.88
N GLU A 227 -14.56 14.07 16.61
CA GLU A 227 -14.11 12.67 16.63
C GLU A 227 -15.21 11.73 17.17
N LEU A 228 -15.96 12.16 18.21
CA LEU A 228 -17.09 11.41 18.77
C LEU A 228 -18.31 11.39 17.83
N GLN A 229 -18.52 12.47 17.07
CA GLN A 229 -19.66 12.58 16.15
C GLN A 229 -19.46 11.75 14.87
N LEU A 230 -18.20 11.56 14.43
CA LEU A 230 -17.87 10.60 13.36
C LEU A 230 -18.13 9.15 13.78
N GLY A 231 -18.02 8.82 15.07
CA GLY A 231 -18.40 7.53 15.65
C GLY A 231 -19.90 7.29 15.78
N LEU A 232 -20.75 8.33 15.65
CA LEU A 232 -22.21 8.20 15.72
C LEU A 232 -22.84 7.53 14.48
N PHE A 233 -22.12 7.44 13.37
CA PHE A 233 -22.54 6.69 12.20
C PHE A 233 -22.11 5.22 12.23
N GLU A 234 -21.26 4.82 13.18
CA GLU A 234 -20.98 3.44 13.50
C GLU A 234 -21.96 2.95 14.58
N ALA A 235 -23.21 2.62 14.16
CA ALA A 235 -24.13 1.95 15.06
C ALA A 235 -23.53 0.63 15.55
N PRO A 236 -23.58 0.32 16.85
CA PRO A 236 -23.13 -0.97 17.35
C PRO A 236 -23.99 -2.08 16.73
N ARG A 237 -23.34 -3.01 16.05
CA ARG A 237 -23.94 -4.28 15.62
C ARG A 237 -23.82 -5.31 16.73
#